data_072ec4559f32db44b402b6a7967089a2
#
_entry.id   072ec4559f32db44b402b6a7967089a2
#
_cell.length_a   1.000
_cell.length_b   1.000
_cell.length_c   1.000
_cell.angle_alpha   90.00
_cell.angle_beta   90.00
_cell.angle_gamma   90.00
#
_symmetry.space_group_name_H-M   'P 1'
#
loop_
_entity.id
_entity.type
_entity.pdbx_description
1 polymer ?
#
loop_
_entity_poly.entity_id
_entity_poly.type
_entity_poly.pdbx_seq_one_letter_code
_entity_poly.pdbx_strand_id
1 'polypeptide(L)'
;MVLLRFSVFPILQIAHYNQTIPFTEQSILQEDIEHMSKNISTPFRYDFVGSFLRPTELKDARRSFEAGTISAEELKAVENRCILDLIEKQKKAGYHVLTDGEFRRATWHLDFMWGFAGIDHKPTQTGLPFQGEAAMIDDTFLTGKVSYQGTHPFLDHFRFVQAQEDENTIAKLTIPAPAQFLEQFDMPFAKENVHQFYESTEAFEADLVAAYTAFINDLYAAGCRNLQLDDCSWGLLVDPRRHAFFGTDDKGIDVIRERYLDINNAVLAAAPKELVINTHVCRGNFHSTYAATGGYDGIARYLFSRENVTAYYLEYDSDRSGGFAPLKEITGDKKVVLGLITTKSPELEDKEKVIARIREAANYISLDRLYLSPQCGFASCEIGNKLTEEEQWAKLALVKEIAEEVWG
;
A
#
# COMPACT_ATOMS: atom_id res chain seq x y z
N MET A 1 72.79 3.92 -15.02
CA MET A 1 72.65 4.06 -13.57
C MET A 1 71.96 5.41 -13.32
N VAL A 2 70.63 5.40 -13.29
CA VAL A 2 69.80 6.59 -13.07
C VAL A 2 68.95 6.31 -11.85
N LEU A 3 69.17 7.09 -10.80
CA LEU A 3 68.47 7.05 -9.54
C LEU A 3 67.14 7.79 -9.65
N LEU A 4 66.02 7.08 -9.49
CA LEU A 4 64.71 7.66 -9.33
C LEU A 4 64.50 8.03 -7.86
N ARG A 5 64.29 9.30 -7.60
CA ARG A 5 63.87 9.85 -6.30
C ARG A 5 62.39 9.66 -6.14
N PHE A 6 61.96 8.92 -5.08
CA PHE A 6 60.59 8.92 -4.60
C PHE A 6 60.36 10.14 -3.73
N SER A 7 59.42 10.96 -4.11
CA SER A 7 58.89 12.08 -3.30
C SER A 7 57.85 11.55 -2.34
N VAL A 8 58.06 11.71 -1.05
CA VAL A 8 57.14 11.35 0.04
C VAL A 8 56.17 12.52 0.24
N PHE A 9 54.89 12.33 -0.01
CA PHE A 9 53.82 13.26 0.41
C PHE A 9 53.48 13.03 1.87
N PRO A 10 53.27 14.09 2.68
CA PRO A 10 52.90 13.94 4.06
C PRO A 10 51.44 13.55 4.22
N ILE A 11 51.17 12.55 5.06
CA ILE A 11 49.85 12.12 5.50
C ILE A 11 49.25 13.24 6.35
N LEU A 12 48.22 13.90 5.85
CA LEU A 12 47.37 14.78 6.65
C LEU A 12 46.55 13.91 7.61
N GLN A 13 46.79 14.08 8.91
CA GLN A 13 45.94 13.59 9.98
C GLN A 13 44.56 14.27 9.86
N ILE A 14 43.54 13.49 9.47
CA ILE A 14 42.13 13.89 9.65
C ILE A 14 41.82 13.67 11.12
N ALA A 15 41.79 14.77 11.88
CA ALA A 15 41.26 14.76 13.24
C ALA A 15 39.79 14.41 13.21
N HIS A 16 39.41 13.29 13.82
CA HIS A 16 38.03 12.94 14.11
C HIS A 16 37.42 13.98 15.05
N TYR A 17 36.59 14.84 14.51
CA TYR A 17 35.69 15.67 15.31
C TYR A 17 34.47 14.80 15.69
N ASN A 18 34.64 13.98 16.73
CA ASN A 18 33.51 13.38 17.43
C ASN A 18 32.93 14.48 18.33
N GLN A 19 32.02 15.28 17.78
CA GLN A 19 31.06 16.02 18.60
C GLN A 19 29.96 15.04 19.02
N THR A 20 30.09 14.46 20.19
CA THR A 20 28.99 13.85 20.93
C THR A 20 28.00 14.96 21.25
N ILE A 21 26.85 14.97 20.59
CA ILE A 21 25.70 15.80 20.94
C ILE A 21 25.38 15.50 22.42
N PRO A 22 25.27 16.50 23.31
CA PRO A 22 24.96 16.27 24.71
C PRO A 22 23.64 15.49 24.83
N PHE A 23 23.57 14.55 25.75
CA PHE A 23 22.43 13.68 26.02
C PHE A 23 21.10 14.45 26.20
N THR A 24 21.19 15.72 26.64
CA THR A 24 20.05 16.64 26.78
C THR A 24 19.49 17.17 25.45
N GLU A 25 20.33 17.36 24.41
CA GLU A 25 19.86 17.78 23.09
C GLU A 25 19.22 16.61 22.30
N GLN A 26 19.73 15.39 22.49
CA GLN A 26 19.07 14.21 21.92
C GLN A 26 17.71 13.92 22.56
N SER A 27 17.56 14.14 23.87
CA SER A 27 16.26 13.97 24.55
C SER A 27 15.24 15.04 24.16
N ILE A 28 15.66 16.28 23.95
CA ILE A 28 14.79 17.37 23.51
C ILE A 28 14.32 17.13 22.06
N LEU A 29 15.21 16.72 21.14
CA LEU A 29 14.86 16.37 19.77
C LEU A 29 13.94 15.14 19.72
N GLN A 30 14.11 14.17 20.62
CA GLN A 30 13.29 12.98 20.71
C GLN A 30 11.90 13.31 21.29
N GLU A 31 11.82 14.19 22.29
CA GLU A 31 10.57 14.69 22.85
C GLU A 31 9.79 15.57 21.87
N ASP A 32 10.47 16.39 21.04
CA ASP A 32 9.83 17.21 19.99
C ASP A 32 9.27 16.33 18.86
N ILE A 33 9.99 15.27 18.45
CA ILE A 33 9.51 14.29 17.47
C ILE A 33 8.32 13.48 18.03
N GLU A 34 8.37 13.07 19.30
CA GLU A 34 7.25 12.40 19.98
C GLU A 34 6.05 13.32 20.17
N HIS A 35 6.25 14.63 20.40
CA HIS A 35 5.15 15.60 20.52
C HIS A 35 4.49 15.92 19.18
N MET A 36 5.22 15.95 18.07
CA MET A 36 4.65 16.15 16.74
C MET A 36 3.80 14.95 16.29
N SER A 37 4.17 13.72 16.66
CA SER A 37 3.41 12.51 16.27
C SER A 37 2.13 12.28 17.09
N LYS A 38 1.97 12.94 18.24
CA LYS A 38 0.88 12.67 19.21
C LYS A 38 -0.47 13.29 18.86
N ASN A 39 -0.55 14.20 17.91
CA ASN A 39 -1.78 14.95 17.59
C ASN A 39 -2.45 14.61 16.25
N ILE A 40 -1.83 13.77 15.41
CA ILE A 40 -2.38 13.42 14.10
C ILE A 40 -2.98 12.01 14.18
N SER A 41 -4.33 11.93 14.20
CA SER A 41 -5.08 10.67 14.23
C SER A 41 -5.53 10.28 12.84
N THR A 42 -5.10 9.11 12.35
CA THR A 42 -5.53 8.54 11.06
C THR A 42 -6.61 7.46 11.26
N PRO A 43 -7.47 7.21 10.25
CA PRO A 43 -7.65 7.96 9.00
C PRO A 43 -8.28 9.34 9.24
N PHE A 44 -8.16 10.22 8.24
CA PHE A 44 -8.84 11.52 8.23
C PHE A 44 -10.23 11.39 7.59
N ARG A 45 -11.15 12.35 7.88
CA ARG A 45 -12.54 12.31 7.36
C ARG A 45 -12.62 12.21 5.85
N TYR A 46 -11.64 12.77 5.15
CA TYR A 46 -11.38 12.53 3.72
C TYR A 46 -9.94 12.07 3.55
N ASP A 47 -9.78 11.01 2.80
CA ASP A 47 -8.50 10.33 2.60
C ASP A 47 -8.43 9.77 1.17
N PHE A 48 -7.34 9.14 0.82
CA PHE A 48 -7.17 8.39 -0.43
C PHE A 48 -6.40 7.10 -0.18
N VAL A 49 -6.48 6.15 -1.11
CA VAL A 49 -5.84 4.84 -0.95
C VAL A 49 -4.31 4.96 -1.03
N GLY A 50 -3.75 5.59 -2.07
CA GLY A 50 -2.30 5.80 -2.09
C GLY A 50 -1.70 6.09 -3.45
N SER A 51 -2.09 5.37 -4.51
CA SER A 51 -1.52 5.53 -5.84
C SER A 51 -2.17 6.66 -6.65
N PHE A 52 -1.35 7.37 -7.41
CA PHE A 52 -1.74 8.48 -8.29
C PHE A 52 -1.31 8.20 -9.74
N LEU A 53 -1.97 8.87 -10.70
CA LEU A 53 -1.60 8.80 -12.12
C LEU A 53 -0.18 9.32 -12.32
N ARG A 54 0.67 8.50 -12.95
CA ARG A 54 2.06 8.88 -13.23
C ARG A 54 2.08 9.97 -14.29
N PRO A 55 2.81 11.09 -14.08
CA PRO A 55 2.96 12.11 -15.08
C PRO A 55 3.73 11.59 -16.31
N THR A 56 3.50 12.22 -17.47
CA THR A 56 4.13 11.81 -18.74
C THR A 56 5.65 11.82 -18.63
N GLU A 57 6.22 12.82 -17.97
CA GLU A 57 7.67 12.93 -17.73
C GLU A 57 8.25 11.68 -17.07
N LEU A 58 7.56 11.14 -16.04
CA LEU A 58 8.01 9.95 -15.34
C LEU A 58 7.91 8.70 -16.23
N LYS A 59 6.80 8.54 -16.98
CA LYS A 59 6.63 7.44 -17.94
C LYS A 59 7.69 7.47 -19.04
N ASP A 60 8.04 8.65 -19.52
CA ASP A 60 9.10 8.82 -20.54
C ASP A 60 10.49 8.46 -19.97
N ALA A 61 10.78 8.88 -18.74
CA ALA A 61 12.03 8.56 -18.07
C ALA A 61 12.18 7.04 -17.84
N ARG A 62 11.11 6.35 -17.43
CA ARG A 62 11.13 4.88 -17.28
C ARG A 62 11.42 4.17 -18.60
N ARG A 63 10.72 4.56 -19.68
CA ARG A 63 11.01 4.01 -21.02
C ARG A 63 12.45 4.25 -21.45
N SER A 64 13.00 5.42 -21.13
CA SER A 64 14.39 5.76 -21.44
C SER A 64 15.37 4.92 -20.62
N PHE A 65 15.06 4.64 -19.36
CA PHE A 65 15.85 3.76 -18.51
C PHE A 65 15.82 2.31 -19.01
N GLU A 66 14.64 1.77 -19.34
CA GLU A 66 14.47 0.44 -19.92
C GLU A 66 15.23 0.29 -21.25
N ALA A 67 15.26 1.34 -22.07
CA ALA A 67 16.03 1.41 -23.29
C ALA A 67 17.55 1.61 -23.07
N GLY A 68 18.00 1.78 -21.82
CA GLY A 68 19.41 2.01 -21.46
C GLY A 68 19.94 3.37 -21.90
N THR A 69 19.07 4.37 -22.14
CA THR A 69 19.45 5.72 -22.60
C THR A 69 19.66 6.72 -21.47
N ILE A 70 19.19 6.41 -20.25
CA ILE A 70 19.50 7.15 -19.02
C ILE A 70 19.95 6.18 -17.92
N SER A 71 20.69 6.70 -16.94
CA SER A 71 21.14 5.95 -15.77
C SER A 71 20.06 5.81 -14.69
N ALA A 72 20.27 4.92 -13.72
CA ALA A 72 19.39 4.78 -12.55
C ALA A 72 19.35 6.06 -11.71
N GLU A 73 20.46 6.79 -11.61
CA GLU A 73 20.52 8.08 -10.91
C GLU A 73 19.68 9.15 -11.60
N GLU A 74 19.70 9.18 -12.93
CA GLU A 74 18.88 10.09 -13.74
C GLU A 74 17.40 9.76 -13.59
N LEU A 75 17.00 8.48 -13.66
CA LEU A 75 15.62 8.05 -13.38
C LEU A 75 15.20 8.47 -11.96
N LYS A 76 16.01 8.17 -10.94
CA LYS A 76 15.74 8.55 -9.55
C LYS A 76 15.56 10.06 -9.37
N ALA A 77 16.31 10.89 -10.11
CA ALA A 77 16.16 12.33 -10.08
C ALA A 77 14.80 12.78 -10.65
N VAL A 78 14.30 12.14 -11.71
CA VAL A 78 12.96 12.40 -12.27
C VAL A 78 11.88 11.95 -11.29
N GLU A 79 11.99 10.74 -10.73
CA GLU A 79 11.07 10.23 -9.72
C GLU A 79 10.95 11.18 -8.53
N ASN A 80 12.09 11.60 -7.98
CA ASN A 80 12.13 12.54 -6.85
C ASN A 80 11.37 13.84 -7.16
N ARG A 81 11.62 14.43 -8.32
CA ARG A 81 10.99 15.67 -8.76
C ARG A 81 9.47 15.51 -8.93
N CYS A 82 9.04 14.41 -9.57
CA CYS A 82 7.62 14.13 -9.76
C CYS A 82 6.90 13.86 -8.42
N ILE A 83 7.55 13.17 -7.48
CA ILE A 83 6.99 12.89 -6.14
C ILE A 83 6.88 14.19 -5.32
N LEU A 84 7.87 15.08 -5.36
CA LEU A 84 7.79 16.38 -4.69
C LEU A 84 6.64 17.22 -5.23
N ASP A 85 6.48 17.29 -6.55
CA ASP A 85 5.35 17.99 -7.19
C ASP A 85 4.00 17.38 -6.76
N LEU A 86 3.90 16.06 -6.70
CA LEU A 86 2.69 15.38 -6.20
C LEU A 86 2.39 15.74 -4.75
N ILE A 87 3.39 15.71 -3.87
CA ILE A 87 3.23 16.03 -2.44
C ILE A 87 2.75 17.48 -2.26
N GLU A 88 3.33 18.42 -3.00
CA GLU A 88 2.86 19.80 -3.00
C GLU A 88 1.39 19.93 -3.45
N LYS A 89 0.98 19.15 -4.46
CA LYS A 89 -0.42 19.10 -4.90
C LYS A 89 -1.34 18.49 -3.83
N GLN A 90 -0.91 17.44 -3.12
CA GLN A 90 -1.66 16.84 -2.01
C GLN A 90 -1.89 17.86 -0.89
N LYS A 91 -0.85 18.57 -0.47
CA LYS A 91 -0.93 19.64 0.55
C LYS A 91 -1.82 20.78 0.10
N LYS A 92 -1.65 21.27 -1.14
CA LYS A 92 -2.47 22.34 -1.71
C LYS A 92 -3.95 21.96 -1.81
N ALA A 93 -4.26 20.70 -2.08
CA ALA A 93 -5.63 20.18 -2.07
C ALA A 93 -6.20 20.05 -0.64
N GLY A 94 -5.38 20.26 0.39
CA GLY A 94 -5.76 20.23 1.79
C GLY A 94 -5.81 18.83 2.39
N TYR A 95 -5.14 17.85 1.78
CA TYR A 95 -5.02 16.51 2.35
C TYR A 95 -3.98 16.48 3.46
N HIS A 96 -4.25 15.71 4.50
CA HIS A 96 -3.38 15.53 5.67
C HIS A 96 -2.49 14.29 5.55
N VAL A 97 -2.80 13.38 4.63
CA VAL A 97 -1.98 12.20 4.31
C VAL A 97 -1.09 12.52 3.12
N LEU A 98 0.17 12.13 3.21
CA LEU A 98 1.14 12.23 2.11
C LEU A 98 1.54 10.84 1.66
N THR A 99 1.55 10.59 0.34
CA THR A 99 2.15 9.40 -0.28
C THR A 99 3.06 9.81 -1.44
N ASP A 100 3.94 8.90 -1.85
CA ASP A 100 4.74 9.05 -3.08
C ASP A 100 3.93 8.80 -4.37
N GLY A 101 2.62 8.53 -4.24
CA GLY A 101 1.76 8.15 -5.36
C GLY A 101 2.09 6.80 -5.99
N GLU A 102 2.98 6.03 -5.36
CA GLU A 102 3.57 4.79 -5.89
C GLU A 102 4.38 5.02 -7.17
N PHE A 103 4.93 6.22 -7.34
CA PHE A 103 5.63 6.64 -8.56
C PHE A 103 6.91 5.86 -8.82
N ARG A 104 7.46 5.16 -7.84
CA ARG A 104 8.65 4.31 -7.99
C ARG A 104 8.32 2.86 -8.34
N ARG A 105 7.01 2.50 -8.37
CA ARG A 105 6.55 1.12 -8.57
C ARG A 105 6.01 0.92 -9.98
N ALA A 106 6.29 -0.23 -10.56
CA ALA A 106 5.60 -0.73 -11.75
C ALA A 106 4.23 -1.30 -11.37
N THR A 107 4.17 -2.03 -10.24
CA THR A 107 2.93 -2.60 -9.67
C THR A 107 2.86 -2.33 -8.17
N TRP A 108 1.64 -2.20 -7.66
CA TRP A 108 1.40 -1.86 -6.24
C TRP A 108 1.93 -2.91 -5.25
N HIS A 109 2.00 -4.20 -5.64
CA HIS A 109 2.30 -5.33 -4.75
C HIS A 109 3.62 -6.04 -5.07
N LEU A 110 3.92 -6.33 -6.35
CA LEU A 110 5.06 -7.17 -6.72
C LEU A 110 6.39 -6.48 -6.40
N ASP A 111 6.50 -5.18 -6.65
CA ASP A 111 7.69 -4.39 -6.33
C ASP A 111 8.07 -4.47 -4.84
N PHE A 112 7.08 -4.59 -3.95
CA PHE A 112 7.33 -4.84 -2.54
C PHE A 112 7.84 -6.26 -2.30
N MET A 113 7.21 -7.27 -2.92
CA MET A 113 7.61 -8.67 -2.74
C MET A 113 9.06 -8.90 -3.18
N TRP A 114 9.49 -8.27 -4.27
CA TRP A 114 10.85 -8.38 -4.79
C TRP A 114 11.92 -7.73 -3.89
N GLY A 115 11.52 -6.92 -2.93
CA GLY A 115 12.42 -6.38 -1.91
C GLY A 115 12.89 -7.39 -0.86
N PHE A 116 12.28 -8.58 -0.78
CA PHE A 116 12.71 -9.67 0.08
C PHE A 116 13.70 -10.61 -0.63
N ALA A 117 14.65 -11.16 0.13
CA ALA A 117 15.51 -12.21 -0.39
C ALA A 117 14.71 -13.51 -0.64
N GLY A 118 15.14 -14.29 -1.61
CA GLY A 118 14.51 -15.54 -2.00
C GLY A 118 13.37 -15.39 -3.01
N ILE A 119 13.17 -14.21 -3.58
CA ILE A 119 12.15 -13.92 -4.60
C ILE A 119 12.82 -13.31 -5.83
N ASP A 120 12.31 -13.67 -6.99
CA ASP A 120 12.71 -13.10 -8.29
C ASP A 120 11.48 -13.03 -9.22
N HIS A 121 11.63 -12.40 -10.36
CA HIS A 121 10.55 -12.20 -11.32
C HIS A 121 11.04 -12.31 -12.78
N LYS A 122 10.10 -12.48 -13.68
CA LYS A 122 10.33 -12.50 -15.13
C LYS A 122 9.09 -12.00 -15.87
N PRO A 123 9.23 -11.49 -17.10
CA PRO A 123 8.10 -11.09 -17.92
C PRO A 123 7.07 -12.21 -18.09
N THR A 124 5.79 -11.89 -17.83
CA THR A 124 4.69 -12.85 -18.01
C THR A 124 4.41 -13.12 -19.49
N GLN A 125 3.87 -14.31 -19.77
CA GLN A 125 3.35 -14.66 -21.08
C GLN A 125 1.82 -14.65 -21.16
N THR A 126 1.12 -14.67 -20.03
CA THR A 126 -0.33 -14.83 -19.96
C THR A 126 -1.03 -13.64 -19.29
N GLY A 127 -0.38 -12.97 -18.35
CA GLY A 127 -0.95 -11.91 -17.53
C GLY A 127 -2.02 -12.39 -16.54
N LEU A 128 -2.49 -11.48 -15.69
CA LEU A 128 -3.60 -11.72 -14.77
C LEU A 128 -4.93 -11.28 -15.40
N PRO A 129 -5.99 -12.09 -15.34
CA PRO A 129 -7.26 -11.77 -15.98
C PRO A 129 -8.05 -10.71 -15.19
N PHE A 130 -8.39 -9.61 -15.87
CA PHE A 130 -9.33 -8.59 -15.46
C PHE A 130 -10.57 -8.60 -16.38
N GLN A 131 -11.57 -7.77 -16.09
CA GLN A 131 -12.75 -7.64 -16.92
C GLN A 131 -12.40 -7.04 -18.28
N GLY A 132 -12.37 -7.87 -19.31
CA GLY A 132 -12.14 -7.45 -20.70
C GLY A 132 -10.68 -7.32 -21.13
N GLU A 133 -9.71 -7.43 -20.23
CA GLU A 133 -8.28 -7.39 -20.55
C GLU A 133 -7.44 -8.23 -19.57
N ALA A 134 -6.18 -8.45 -19.91
CA ALA A 134 -5.21 -9.08 -19.02
C ALA A 134 -4.15 -8.06 -18.56
N ALA A 135 -3.84 -8.02 -17.28
CA ALA A 135 -2.74 -7.24 -16.73
C ALA A 135 -1.43 -7.98 -17.02
N MET A 136 -0.64 -7.44 -17.95
CA MET A 136 0.68 -7.99 -18.31
C MET A 136 1.73 -7.52 -17.30
N ILE A 137 1.67 -8.07 -16.10
CA ILE A 137 2.60 -7.84 -15.00
C ILE A 137 3.50 -9.07 -14.83
N ASP A 138 4.71 -8.87 -14.32
CA ASP A 138 5.71 -9.94 -14.23
C ASP A 138 5.25 -11.13 -13.39
N ASP A 139 5.61 -12.35 -13.83
CA ASP A 139 5.46 -13.55 -13.03
C ASP A 139 6.49 -13.52 -11.88
N THR A 140 6.04 -13.73 -10.65
CA THR A 140 6.87 -13.77 -9.44
C THR A 140 7.06 -15.21 -8.98
N PHE A 141 8.28 -15.57 -8.57
CA PHE A 141 8.63 -16.92 -8.13
C PHE A 141 9.72 -16.93 -7.07
N LEU A 142 9.78 -18.00 -6.29
CA LEU A 142 10.83 -18.21 -5.29
C LEU A 142 12.11 -18.72 -5.94
N THR A 143 13.24 -18.19 -5.47
CA THR A 143 14.60 -18.66 -5.75
C THR A 143 15.30 -19.19 -4.49
N GLY A 144 14.63 -19.08 -3.34
CA GLY A 144 15.09 -19.52 -2.03
C GLY A 144 14.00 -19.32 -0.98
N LYS A 145 14.36 -19.50 0.29
CA LYS A 145 13.47 -19.15 1.40
C LYS A 145 13.33 -17.64 1.52
N VAL A 146 12.11 -17.17 1.76
CA VAL A 146 11.81 -15.74 1.93
C VAL A 146 12.43 -15.24 3.22
N SER A 147 13.15 -14.12 3.16
CA SER A 147 13.70 -13.47 4.35
C SER A 147 13.95 -12.00 4.14
N TYR A 148 13.87 -11.24 5.25
CA TYR A 148 14.25 -9.83 5.29
C TYR A 148 15.74 -9.70 5.67
N GLN A 149 16.48 -8.90 4.92
CA GLN A 149 17.94 -8.76 5.09
C GLN A 149 18.36 -7.44 5.76
N GLY A 150 17.46 -6.76 6.48
CA GLY A 150 17.72 -5.46 7.10
C GLY A 150 17.74 -4.28 6.11
N THR A 151 17.41 -4.53 4.85
CA THR A 151 17.29 -3.51 3.80
C THR A 151 16.08 -3.80 2.92
N HIS A 152 15.37 -2.76 2.53
CA HIS A 152 14.24 -2.86 1.60
C HIS A 152 14.03 -1.51 0.91
N PRO A 153 13.82 -1.45 -0.41
CA PRO A 153 13.68 -0.17 -1.11
C PRO A 153 12.59 0.75 -0.53
N PHE A 154 11.50 0.16 -0.03
CA PHE A 154 10.37 0.91 0.51
C PHE A 154 10.68 1.67 1.79
N LEU A 155 11.75 1.33 2.52
CA LEU A 155 12.22 2.15 3.65
C LEU A 155 12.73 3.52 3.17
N ASP A 156 13.49 3.54 2.08
CA ASP A 156 13.98 4.80 1.51
C ASP A 156 12.85 5.59 0.84
N HIS A 157 11.89 4.89 0.19
CA HIS A 157 10.69 5.51 -0.35
C HIS A 157 9.88 6.21 0.76
N PHE A 158 9.68 5.53 1.89
CA PHE A 158 8.99 6.10 3.04
C PHE A 158 9.74 7.32 3.62
N ARG A 159 11.05 7.20 3.88
CA ARG A 159 11.87 8.31 4.40
C ARG A 159 11.82 9.55 3.52
N PHE A 160 11.75 9.36 2.20
CA PHE A 160 11.65 10.46 1.25
C PHE A 160 10.34 11.23 1.41
N VAL A 161 9.21 10.54 1.59
CA VAL A 161 7.90 11.18 1.84
C VAL A 161 7.86 11.79 3.24
N GLN A 162 8.33 11.07 4.26
CA GLN A 162 8.37 11.53 5.63
C GLN A 162 9.14 12.85 5.79
N ALA A 163 10.24 13.02 5.07
CA ALA A 163 11.00 14.26 5.06
C ALA A 163 10.22 15.48 4.54
N GLN A 164 9.02 15.28 3.98
CA GLN A 164 8.12 16.33 3.50
C GLN A 164 6.96 16.60 4.47
N GLU A 165 6.86 15.88 5.58
CA GLU A 165 5.85 16.15 6.61
C GLU A 165 5.98 17.57 7.18
N ASP A 166 4.86 18.09 7.63
CA ASP A 166 4.76 19.33 8.39
C ASP A 166 3.78 19.12 9.57
N GLU A 167 3.46 20.20 10.28
CA GLU A 167 2.56 20.16 11.44
C GLU A 167 1.13 19.63 11.16
N ASN A 168 0.70 19.62 9.89
CA ASN A 168 -0.63 19.23 9.46
C ASN A 168 -0.67 17.93 8.66
N THR A 169 0.48 17.33 8.37
CA THR A 169 0.56 16.19 7.45
C THR A 169 1.35 15.02 8.02
N ILE A 170 0.96 13.80 7.60
CA ILE A 170 1.61 12.55 7.98
C ILE A 170 1.83 11.67 6.75
N ALA A 171 3.01 11.09 6.63
CA ALA A 171 3.33 10.12 5.58
C ALA A 171 2.59 8.80 5.80
N LYS A 172 2.02 8.26 4.73
CA LYS A 172 1.42 6.93 4.66
C LYS A 172 2.24 6.07 3.71
N LEU A 173 2.66 4.90 4.17
CA LEU A 173 3.19 3.86 3.29
C LEU A 173 2.09 2.83 3.02
N THR A 174 1.95 2.44 1.75
CA THR A 174 1.10 1.32 1.29
C THR A 174 1.97 0.13 0.94
N ILE A 175 1.61 -1.05 1.42
CA ILE A 175 2.28 -2.32 1.07
C ILE A 175 1.21 -3.40 0.87
N PRO A 176 1.45 -4.46 0.08
CA PRO A 176 0.52 -5.59 0.04
C PRO A 176 0.41 -6.22 1.44
N ALA A 177 -0.80 -6.69 1.79
CA ALA A 177 -1.00 -7.46 3.01
C ALA A 177 -0.24 -8.79 2.95
N PRO A 178 0.09 -9.40 4.11
CA PRO A 178 0.65 -10.75 4.14
C PRO A 178 -0.21 -11.79 3.40
N ALA A 179 -1.54 -11.70 3.53
CA ALA A 179 -2.47 -12.55 2.79
C ALA A 179 -2.39 -12.34 1.26
N GLN A 180 -2.19 -11.10 0.80
CA GLN A 180 -2.00 -10.80 -0.62
C GLN A 180 -0.68 -11.39 -1.15
N PHE A 181 0.38 -11.39 -0.33
CA PHE A 181 1.62 -12.05 -0.67
C PHE A 181 1.42 -13.57 -0.78
N LEU A 182 0.73 -14.15 0.20
CA LEU A 182 0.44 -15.58 0.23
C LEU A 182 -0.42 -16.01 -0.97
N GLU A 183 -1.42 -15.21 -1.34
CA GLU A 183 -2.29 -15.42 -2.50
C GLU A 183 -1.49 -15.55 -3.79
N GLN A 184 -0.45 -14.74 -4.00
CA GLN A 184 0.43 -14.83 -5.17
C GLN A 184 1.06 -16.23 -5.32
N PHE A 185 1.37 -16.90 -4.21
CA PHE A 185 2.00 -18.21 -4.19
C PHE A 185 1.02 -19.38 -3.98
N ASP A 186 -0.24 -19.10 -3.66
CA ASP A 186 -1.31 -20.10 -3.58
C ASP A 186 -1.90 -20.46 -4.95
N MET A 187 -1.63 -19.66 -5.96
CA MET A 187 -2.05 -19.97 -7.34
C MET A 187 -1.49 -21.31 -7.77
N PRO A 188 -2.27 -22.17 -8.47
CA PRO A 188 -1.85 -23.52 -8.85
C PRO A 188 -0.49 -23.59 -9.55
N PHE A 189 -0.19 -22.58 -10.39
CA PHE A 189 1.08 -22.50 -11.10
C PHE A 189 2.29 -22.17 -10.22
N ALA A 190 2.08 -21.56 -9.05
CA ALA A 190 3.12 -21.16 -8.12
C ALA A 190 3.40 -22.20 -7.02
N LYS A 191 2.43 -23.05 -6.70
CA LYS A 191 2.54 -24.05 -5.60
C LYS A 191 3.73 -25.00 -5.75
N GLU A 192 4.00 -25.51 -6.95
CA GLU A 192 5.15 -26.38 -7.20
C GLU A 192 6.48 -25.68 -6.93
N ASN A 193 6.55 -24.37 -7.21
CA ASN A 193 7.74 -23.58 -6.91
C ASN A 193 7.95 -23.42 -5.40
N VAL A 194 6.88 -23.20 -4.62
CA VAL A 194 6.98 -23.13 -3.15
C VAL A 194 7.52 -24.42 -2.58
N HIS A 195 7.04 -25.59 -3.03
CA HIS A 195 7.48 -26.91 -2.58
C HIS A 195 8.94 -27.24 -2.91
N GLN A 196 9.61 -26.50 -3.80
CA GLN A 196 11.03 -26.65 -4.05
C GLN A 196 11.90 -26.14 -2.88
N PHE A 197 11.39 -25.20 -2.08
CA PHE A 197 12.14 -24.52 -1.01
C PHE A 197 11.58 -24.77 0.38
N TYR A 198 10.30 -25.17 0.48
CA TYR A 198 9.60 -25.37 1.73
C TYR A 198 8.98 -26.77 1.82
N GLU A 199 9.18 -27.43 2.98
CA GLU A 199 8.63 -28.75 3.26
C GLU A 199 7.11 -28.71 3.53
N SER A 200 6.60 -27.54 3.98
CA SER A 200 5.18 -27.32 4.23
C SER A 200 4.80 -25.85 4.00
N THR A 201 3.50 -25.60 3.81
CA THR A 201 2.93 -24.26 3.70
C THR A 201 3.16 -23.46 4.97
N GLU A 202 3.02 -24.07 6.15
CA GLU A 202 3.21 -23.43 7.45
C GLU A 202 4.66 -22.93 7.63
N ALA A 203 5.64 -23.63 7.08
CA ALA A 203 7.04 -23.20 7.10
C ALA A 203 7.24 -21.94 6.22
N PHE A 204 6.57 -21.88 5.08
CA PHE A 204 6.58 -20.68 4.21
C PHE A 204 5.89 -19.49 4.91
N GLU A 205 4.73 -19.71 5.51
CA GLU A 205 3.99 -18.69 6.26
C GLU A 205 4.79 -18.14 7.44
N ALA A 206 5.49 -19.00 8.18
CA ALA A 206 6.31 -18.59 9.31
C ALA A 206 7.46 -17.66 8.87
N ASP A 207 8.16 -17.98 7.76
CA ASP A 207 9.21 -17.14 7.21
C ASP A 207 8.63 -15.80 6.70
N LEU A 208 7.44 -15.83 6.08
CA LEU A 208 6.76 -14.64 5.60
C LEU A 208 6.35 -13.71 6.75
N VAL A 209 5.77 -14.24 7.82
CA VAL A 209 5.44 -13.47 9.05
C VAL A 209 6.69 -12.87 9.65
N ALA A 210 7.79 -13.63 9.73
CA ALA A 210 9.06 -13.11 10.25
C ALA A 210 9.62 -11.98 9.38
N ALA A 211 9.58 -12.10 8.05
CA ALA A 211 10.05 -11.09 7.12
C ALA A 211 9.23 -9.79 7.20
N TYR A 212 7.89 -9.89 7.21
CA TYR A 212 7.01 -8.73 7.39
C TYR A 212 7.20 -8.05 8.73
N THR A 213 7.29 -8.84 9.82
CA THR A 213 7.50 -8.30 11.17
C THR A 213 8.80 -7.53 11.26
N ALA A 214 9.89 -8.07 10.70
CA ALA A 214 11.19 -7.40 10.69
C ALA A 214 11.15 -6.09 9.87
N PHE A 215 10.55 -6.12 8.68
CA PHE A 215 10.37 -4.94 7.84
C PHE A 215 9.52 -3.85 8.55
N ILE A 216 8.40 -4.21 9.17
CA ILE A 216 7.50 -3.27 9.86
C ILE A 216 8.21 -2.65 11.07
N ASN A 217 9.04 -3.40 11.80
CA ASN A 217 9.83 -2.87 12.90
C ASN A 217 10.86 -1.84 12.41
N ASP A 218 11.58 -2.10 11.31
CA ASP A 218 12.50 -1.15 10.71
C ASP A 218 11.77 0.08 10.15
N LEU A 219 10.60 -0.11 9.57
CA LEU A 219 9.75 0.97 9.09
C LEU A 219 9.27 1.87 10.25
N TYR A 220 8.85 1.27 11.37
CA TYR A 220 8.48 2.00 12.58
C TYR A 220 9.69 2.75 13.17
N ALA A 221 10.85 2.11 13.24
CA ALA A 221 12.10 2.72 13.66
C ALA A 221 12.54 3.88 12.73
N ALA A 222 12.20 3.80 11.44
CA ALA A 222 12.38 4.90 10.49
C ALA A 222 11.37 6.05 10.68
N GLY A 223 10.44 5.95 11.64
CA GLY A 223 9.48 7.00 12.02
C GLY A 223 8.07 6.81 11.46
N CYS A 224 7.76 5.71 10.78
CA CYS A 224 6.39 5.46 10.28
C CYS A 224 5.39 5.33 11.42
N ARG A 225 4.25 6.01 11.29
CA ARG A 225 3.11 5.93 12.22
C ARG A 225 1.78 5.64 11.51
N ASN A 226 1.78 5.55 10.18
CA ASN A 226 0.61 5.31 9.35
C ASN A 226 0.94 4.34 8.21
N LEU A 227 0.60 3.07 8.40
CA LEU A 227 0.80 1.98 7.44
C LEU A 227 -0.54 1.50 6.89
N GLN A 228 -0.62 1.26 5.60
CA GLN A 228 -1.78 0.63 4.97
C GLN A 228 -1.37 -0.71 4.34
N LEU A 229 -2.11 -1.76 4.68
CA LEU A 229 -2.03 -3.07 4.05
C LEU A 229 -3.07 -3.13 2.93
N ASP A 230 -2.62 -3.28 1.68
CA ASP A 230 -3.52 -3.45 0.54
C ASP A 230 -3.79 -4.95 0.33
N ASP A 231 -5.06 -5.36 0.47
CA ASP A 231 -5.48 -6.76 0.51
C ASP A 231 -6.60 -7.07 -0.49
N CYS A 232 -6.23 -7.19 -1.76
CA CYS A 232 -7.16 -7.57 -2.82
C CYS A 232 -7.55 -9.06 -2.78
N SER A 233 -6.85 -9.89 -1.99
CA SER A 233 -7.14 -11.32 -1.85
C SER A 233 -8.58 -11.56 -1.37
N TRP A 234 -9.05 -10.75 -0.42
CA TRP A 234 -10.44 -10.79 0.03
C TRP A 234 -11.45 -10.47 -1.06
N GLY A 235 -11.10 -9.61 -2.02
CA GLY A 235 -11.92 -9.31 -3.20
C GLY A 235 -12.10 -10.52 -4.12
N LEU A 236 -11.09 -11.37 -4.24
CA LEU A 236 -11.18 -12.63 -4.99
C LEU A 236 -12.02 -13.67 -4.23
N LEU A 237 -11.87 -13.73 -2.91
CA LEU A 237 -12.58 -14.71 -2.05
C LEU A 237 -14.09 -14.44 -1.89
N VAL A 238 -14.60 -13.25 -2.26
CA VAL A 238 -16.05 -12.98 -2.29
C VAL A 238 -16.72 -13.36 -3.60
N ASP A 239 -15.96 -13.58 -4.68
CA ASP A 239 -16.48 -13.89 -6.01
C ASP A 239 -16.40 -15.41 -6.30
N PRO A 240 -17.52 -16.15 -6.28
CA PRO A 240 -17.50 -17.60 -6.55
C PRO A 240 -16.87 -17.97 -7.90
N ARG A 241 -16.90 -17.06 -8.88
CA ARG A 241 -16.28 -17.30 -10.19
C ARG A 241 -14.76 -17.34 -10.11
N ARG A 242 -14.18 -16.78 -9.02
CA ARG A 242 -12.73 -16.76 -8.75
C ARG A 242 -12.27 -17.94 -7.90
N HIS A 243 -13.16 -18.68 -7.27
CA HIS A 243 -12.81 -19.85 -6.44
C HIS A 243 -12.00 -20.90 -7.20
N ALA A 244 -12.24 -21.05 -8.51
CA ALA A 244 -11.43 -21.93 -9.35
C ALA A 244 -9.95 -21.60 -9.40
N PHE A 245 -9.56 -20.34 -9.17
CA PHE A 245 -8.15 -19.95 -9.09
C PHE A 245 -7.41 -20.61 -7.92
N PHE A 246 -8.14 -20.91 -6.84
CA PHE A 246 -7.57 -21.58 -5.67
C PHE A 246 -7.59 -23.11 -5.79
N GLY A 247 -8.20 -23.66 -6.85
CA GLY A 247 -8.24 -25.09 -7.10
C GLY A 247 -9.00 -25.90 -6.04
N THR A 248 -10.03 -25.30 -5.41
CA THR A 248 -10.79 -25.89 -4.32
C THR A 248 -12.30 -25.60 -4.41
N ASP A 249 -13.09 -26.27 -3.59
CA ASP A 249 -14.53 -26.05 -3.39
C ASP A 249 -14.81 -24.96 -2.33
N ASP A 250 -16.09 -24.68 -2.05
CA ASP A 250 -16.50 -23.68 -1.06
C ASP A 250 -15.96 -23.97 0.35
N LYS A 251 -15.80 -25.21 0.73
CA LYS A 251 -15.22 -25.57 2.05
C LYS A 251 -13.72 -25.26 2.09
N GLY A 252 -13.03 -25.53 1.01
CA GLY A 252 -11.62 -25.15 0.89
C GLY A 252 -11.42 -23.65 0.86
N ILE A 253 -12.36 -22.88 0.29
CA ILE A 253 -12.36 -21.42 0.34
C ILE A 253 -12.48 -20.90 1.79
N ASP A 254 -13.31 -21.52 2.64
CA ASP A 254 -13.39 -21.17 4.05
C ASP A 254 -12.05 -21.44 4.80
N VAL A 255 -11.34 -22.52 4.45
CA VAL A 255 -10.00 -22.78 4.99
C VAL A 255 -9.00 -21.69 4.55
N ILE A 256 -9.06 -21.25 3.30
CA ILE A 256 -8.20 -20.17 2.79
C ILE A 256 -8.51 -18.85 3.51
N ARG A 257 -9.78 -18.53 3.74
CA ARG A 257 -10.21 -17.33 4.49
C ARG A 257 -9.65 -17.32 5.91
N GLU A 258 -9.73 -18.44 6.63
CA GLU A 258 -9.12 -18.56 7.98
C GLU A 258 -7.61 -18.36 7.92
N ARG A 259 -6.94 -19.01 7.00
CA ARG A 259 -5.48 -18.94 6.84
C ARG A 259 -5.00 -17.52 6.50
N TYR A 260 -5.71 -16.79 5.62
CA TYR A 260 -5.38 -15.42 5.27
C TYR A 260 -5.60 -14.45 6.43
N LEU A 261 -6.67 -14.66 7.20
CA LEU A 261 -6.90 -13.92 8.43
C LEU A 261 -5.79 -14.17 9.47
N ASP A 262 -5.41 -15.43 9.64
CA ASP A 262 -4.41 -15.83 10.64
C ASP A 262 -3.04 -15.22 10.33
N ILE A 263 -2.60 -15.23 9.06
CA ILE A 263 -1.31 -14.65 8.68
C ILE A 263 -1.31 -13.12 8.82
N ASN A 264 -2.38 -12.43 8.42
CA ASN A 264 -2.53 -10.99 8.64
C ASN A 264 -2.45 -10.66 10.14
N ASN A 265 -3.24 -11.37 10.97
CA ASN A 265 -3.27 -11.15 12.40
C ASN A 265 -1.95 -11.49 13.10
N ALA A 266 -1.20 -12.47 12.63
CA ALA A 266 0.13 -12.78 13.17
C ALA A 266 1.10 -11.60 13.00
N VAL A 267 1.11 -10.97 11.83
CA VAL A 267 1.91 -9.77 11.57
C VAL A 267 1.40 -8.57 12.36
N LEU A 268 0.08 -8.34 12.40
CA LEU A 268 -0.55 -7.25 13.15
C LEU A 268 -0.26 -7.34 14.65
N ALA A 269 -0.28 -8.55 15.22
CA ALA A 269 0.01 -8.80 16.65
C ALA A 269 1.49 -8.54 17.00
N ALA A 270 2.40 -8.71 16.05
CA ALA A 270 3.83 -8.48 16.22
C ALA A 270 4.26 -7.03 15.96
N ALA A 271 3.37 -6.20 15.38
CA ALA A 271 3.66 -4.82 15.05
C ALA A 271 3.73 -3.92 16.31
N PRO A 272 4.49 -2.81 16.27
CA PRO A 272 4.51 -1.81 17.33
C PRO A 272 3.10 -1.23 17.58
N LYS A 273 2.72 -1.09 18.85
CA LYS A 273 1.35 -0.71 19.25
C LYS A 273 0.95 0.71 18.83
N GLU A 274 1.93 1.60 18.73
CA GLU A 274 1.75 2.99 18.33
C GLU A 274 1.68 3.17 16.80
N LEU A 275 1.95 2.11 16.04
CA LEU A 275 1.78 2.13 14.59
C LEU A 275 0.31 1.93 14.24
N VAL A 276 -0.30 2.94 13.62
CA VAL A 276 -1.63 2.79 13.04
C VAL A 276 -1.51 1.94 11.78
N ILE A 277 -2.21 0.80 11.78
CA ILE A 277 -2.27 -0.09 10.62
C ILE A 277 -3.72 -0.17 10.13
N ASN A 278 -3.93 0.25 8.90
CA ASN A 278 -5.20 0.16 8.19
C ASN A 278 -5.12 -0.93 7.11
N THR A 279 -6.26 -1.43 6.64
CA THR A 279 -6.30 -2.31 5.47
C THR A 279 -7.20 -1.75 4.39
N HIS A 280 -6.82 -1.95 3.13
CA HIS A 280 -7.63 -1.61 1.96
C HIS A 280 -8.07 -2.89 1.24
N VAL A 281 -9.38 -3.02 1.03
CA VAL A 281 -9.98 -4.17 0.36
C VAL A 281 -10.76 -3.70 -0.86
N CYS A 282 -10.25 -4.02 -2.04
CA CYS A 282 -10.92 -3.76 -3.31
C CYS A 282 -11.22 -5.05 -4.08
N ARG A 283 -11.68 -4.91 -5.32
CA ARG A 283 -11.96 -6.03 -6.24
C ARG A 283 -11.09 -5.97 -7.48
N GLY A 284 -9.89 -5.44 -7.31
CA GLY A 284 -8.96 -5.19 -8.39
C GLY A 284 -9.17 -3.83 -9.05
N ASN A 285 -8.06 -3.22 -9.47
CA ASN A 285 -8.03 -1.93 -10.13
C ASN A 285 -6.88 -1.90 -11.13
N PHE A 286 -7.18 -2.12 -12.39
CA PHE A 286 -6.22 -2.13 -13.48
C PHE A 286 -6.83 -1.47 -14.71
N HIS A 287 -6.21 -0.38 -15.19
CA HIS A 287 -6.60 0.32 -16.42
C HIS A 287 -8.11 0.58 -16.53
N SER A 288 -8.72 1.05 -15.41
CA SER A 288 -10.17 1.29 -15.26
C SER A 288 -11.06 0.03 -15.27
N THR A 289 -10.48 -1.16 -15.09
CA THR A 289 -11.23 -2.43 -14.97
C THR A 289 -11.11 -3.02 -13.57
N TYR A 290 -11.76 -4.15 -13.34
CA TYR A 290 -11.76 -4.87 -12.07
C TYR A 290 -11.57 -6.37 -12.29
N ALA A 291 -11.13 -7.09 -11.24
CA ALA A 291 -10.89 -8.52 -11.30
C ALA A 291 -12.07 -9.34 -10.76
N ALA A 292 -12.82 -8.85 -9.78
CA ALA A 292 -13.84 -9.60 -9.07
C ALA A 292 -15.11 -8.78 -8.80
N THR A 293 -16.20 -9.45 -8.40
CA THR A 293 -17.46 -8.85 -7.98
C THR A 293 -18.01 -9.60 -6.76
N GLY A 294 -18.81 -8.94 -5.95
CA GLY A 294 -19.46 -9.53 -4.78
C GLY A 294 -19.44 -8.59 -3.57
N GLY A 295 -20.46 -8.69 -2.72
CA GLY A 295 -20.55 -7.97 -1.46
C GLY A 295 -19.60 -8.54 -0.40
N TYR A 296 -19.50 -7.84 0.73
CA TYR A 296 -18.66 -8.28 1.84
C TYR A 296 -19.30 -9.37 2.72
N ASP A 297 -20.56 -9.79 2.42
CA ASP A 297 -21.32 -10.74 3.24
C ASP A 297 -20.56 -12.04 3.52
N GLY A 298 -19.91 -12.60 2.50
CA GLY A 298 -19.18 -13.88 2.60
C GLY A 298 -17.90 -13.82 3.43
N ILE A 299 -17.35 -12.63 3.70
CA ILE A 299 -16.08 -12.44 4.41
C ILE A 299 -16.21 -11.60 5.68
N ALA A 300 -17.36 -10.98 5.93
CA ALA A 300 -17.56 -10.09 7.08
C ALA A 300 -17.23 -10.76 8.43
N ARG A 301 -17.64 -12.02 8.61
CA ARG A 301 -17.37 -12.80 9.83
C ARG A 301 -15.88 -13.09 10.06
N TYR A 302 -15.05 -13.05 9.03
CA TYR A 302 -13.60 -13.18 9.12
C TYR A 302 -12.97 -11.81 9.31
N LEU A 303 -13.09 -10.98 8.28
CA LEU A 303 -12.43 -9.69 8.16
C LEU A 303 -12.91 -8.71 9.23
N PHE A 304 -14.21 -8.34 9.21
CA PHE A 304 -14.74 -7.26 10.05
C PHE A 304 -14.80 -7.60 11.53
N SER A 305 -15.07 -8.87 11.85
CA SER A 305 -15.16 -9.30 13.23
C SER A 305 -13.80 -9.54 13.87
N ARG A 306 -12.79 -10.01 13.11
CA ARG A 306 -11.61 -10.67 13.67
C ARG A 306 -10.26 -10.09 13.25
N GLU A 307 -10.16 -9.36 12.14
CA GLU A 307 -8.89 -8.76 11.76
C GLU A 307 -8.57 -7.55 12.66
N ASN A 308 -7.32 -7.46 13.13
CA ASN A 308 -6.91 -6.50 14.16
C ASN A 308 -6.33 -5.20 13.58
N VAL A 309 -7.05 -4.57 12.64
CA VAL A 309 -6.67 -3.28 12.03
C VAL A 309 -7.40 -2.12 12.71
N THR A 310 -6.88 -0.90 12.50
CA THR A 310 -7.51 0.35 12.99
C THR A 310 -8.68 0.76 12.12
N ALA A 311 -8.55 0.65 10.79
CA ALA A 311 -9.59 1.03 9.84
C ALA A 311 -9.57 0.16 8.59
N TYR A 312 -10.74 0.08 7.96
CA TYR A 312 -10.95 -0.54 6.66
C TYR A 312 -11.21 0.52 5.61
N TYR A 313 -10.46 0.52 4.51
CA TYR A 313 -10.75 1.26 3.28
C TYR A 313 -11.47 0.31 2.32
N LEU A 314 -12.78 0.49 2.16
CA LEU A 314 -13.65 -0.48 1.49
C LEU A 314 -14.19 0.07 0.18
N GLU A 315 -14.12 -0.72 -0.88
CA GLU A 315 -14.71 -0.42 -2.18
C GLU A 315 -16.24 -0.51 -2.13
N TYR A 316 -16.90 0.62 -2.43
CA TYR A 316 -18.37 0.75 -2.50
C TYR A 316 -18.83 1.69 -3.62
N ASP A 317 -18.02 1.87 -4.67
CA ASP A 317 -18.30 2.81 -5.77
C ASP A 317 -19.47 2.39 -6.69
N SER A 318 -19.89 1.14 -6.65
CA SER A 318 -20.94 0.62 -7.49
C SER A 318 -21.65 -0.59 -6.86
N ASP A 319 -22.78 -1.02 -7.45
CA ASP A 319 -23.55 -2.19 -7.03
C ASP A 319 -22.73 -3.50 -7.05
N ARG A 320 -21.61 -3.53 -7.78
CA ARG A 320 -20.65 -4.64 -7.81
C ARG A 320 -20.15 -5.02 -6.42
N SER A 321 -20.06 -4.07 -5.52
CA SER A 321 -19.54 -4.25 -4.17
C SER A 321 -20.60 -4.64 -3.13
N GLY A 322 -21.86 -4.78 -3.52
CA GLY A 322 -22.98 -5.09 -2.62
C GLY A 322 -23.40 -3.90 -1.75
N GLY A 323 -24.21 -4.19 -0.74
CA GLY A 323 -24.75 -3.20 0.21
C GLY A 323 -23.93 -3.08 1.50
N PHE A 324 -24.39 -2.20 2.40
CA PHE A 324 -23.69 -1.87 3.66
C PHE A 324 -24.04 -2.78 4.84
N ALA A 325 -24.98 -3.72 4.69
CA ALA A 325 -25.39 -4.60 5.80
C ALA A 325 -24.22 -5.36 6.48
N PRO A 326 -23.15 -5.78 5.78
CA PRO A 326 -22.00 -6.41 6.41
C PRO A 326 -21.26 -5.53 7.41
N LEU A 327 -21.39 -4.20 7.35
CA LEU A 327 -20.71 -3.27 8.27
C LEU A 327 -21.14 -3.46 9.74
N LYS A 328 -22.31 -4.06 10.00
CA LYS A 328 -22.75 -4.42 11.35
C LYS A 328 -21.84 -5.43 12.06
N GLU A 329 -21.04 -6.19 11.31
CA GLU A 329 -20.10 -7.17 11.86
C GLU A 329 -18.78 -6.53 12.32
N ILE A 330 -18.57 -5.22 12.11
CA ILE A 330 -17.34 -4.51 12.50
C ILE A 330 -17.30 -4.33 14.01
N THR A 331 -16.43 -5.07 14.67
CA THR A 331 -16.25 -5.10 16.12
C THR A 331 -15.36 -3.98 16.64
N GLY A 332 -15.50 -3.65 17.92
CA GLY A 332 -14.66 -2.66 18.61
C GLY A 332 -14.91 -1.23 18.09
N ASP A 333 -13.86 -0.44 18.09
CA ASP A 333 -13.84 0.96 17.65
C ASP A 333 -13.28 1.17 16.25
N LYS A 334 -13.11 0.08 15.47
CA LYS A 334 -12.59 0.11 14.11
C LYS A 334 -13.37 1.06 13.22
N LYS A 335 -12.67 1.81 12.40
CA LYS A 335 -13.21 2.82 11.49
C LYS A 335 -13.44 2.24 10.10
N VAL A 336 -14.29 2.90 9.31
CA VAL A 336 -14.56 2.54 7.91
C VAL A 336 -14.39 3.75 7.02
N VAL A 337 -13.49 3.67 6.08
CA VAL A 337 -13.33 4.65 5.00
C VAL A 337 -14.10 4.12 3.80
N LEU A 338 -15.24 4.76 3.53
CA LEU A 338 -16.14 4.37 2.44
C LEU A 338 -15.57 4.84 1.10
N GLY A 339 -15.15 3.92 0.27
CA GLY A 339 -14.70 4.15 -1.10
C GLY A 339 -15.87 4.32 -2.05
N LEU A 340 -16.54 5.47 -2.00
CA LEU A 340 -17.76 5.75 -2.76
C LEU A 340 -17.51 6.47 -4.09
N ILE A 341 -16.32 7.02 -4.29
CA ILE A 341 -15.94 7.74 -5.51
C ILE A 341 -15.11 6.82 -6.39
N THR A 342 -15.56 6.55 -7.62
CA THR A 342 -14.83 5.66 -8.52
C THR A 342 -13.58 6.31 -9.09
N THR A 343 -12.48 5.54 -9.16
CA THR A 343 -11.27 5.94 -9.91
C THR A 343 -11.23 5.31 -11.31
N LYS A 344 -12.31 4.63 -11.72
CA LYS A 344 -12.38 3.89 -12.99
C LYS A 344 -13.06 4.68 -14.12
N SER A 345 -13.69 5.80 -13.80
CA SER A 345 -14.41 6.66 -14.74
C SER A 345 -14.11 8.13 -14.44
N PRO A 346 -14.01 9.00 -15.47
CA PRO A 346 -13.80 10.44 -15.29
C PRO A 346 -15.02 11.20 -14.75
N GLU A 347 -16.24 10.64 -14.93
CA GLU A 347 -17.46 11.30 -14.51
C GLU A 347 -17.47 11.51 -13.00
N LEU A 348 -17.81 12.74 -12.58
CA LEU A 348 -17.99 13.06 -11.16
C LEU A 348 -19.30 12.46 -10.67
N GLU A 349 -19.27 11.89 -9.49
CA GLU A 349 -20.45 11.42 -8.79
C GLU A 349 -21.37 12.58 -8.38
N ASP A 350 -22.66 12.29 -8.33
CA ASP A 350 -23.65 13.20 -7.76
C ASP A 350 -23.45 13.30 -6.23
N LYS A 351 -23.11 14.50 -5.75
CA LYS A 351 -22.77 14.74 -4.34
C LYS A 351 -23.89 14.31 -3.40
N GLU A 352 -25.14 14.64 -3.70
CA GLU A 352 -26.28 14.29 -2.84
C GLU A 352 -26.49 12.77 -2.76
N LYS A 353 -26.25 12.06 -3.84
CA LYS A 353 -26.32 10.59 -3.84
C LYS A 353 -25.21 9.97 -2.99
N VAL A 354 -24.00 10.51 -3.03
CA VAL A 354 -22.89 10.04 -2.19
C VAL A 354 -23.22 10.30 -0.72
N ILE A 355 -23.71 11.49 -0.37
CA ILE A 355 -24.15 11.83 1.00
C ILE A 355 -25.26 10.89 1.46
N ALA A 356 -26.26 10.60 0.60
CA ALA A 356 -27.32 9.65 0.92
C ALA A 356 -26.77 8.25 1.21
N ARG A 357 -25.76 7.78 0.46
CA ARG A 357 -25.09 6.49 0.71
C ARG A 357 -24.29 6.47 2.00
N ILE A 358 -23.62 7.57 2.38
CA ILE A 358 -22.98 7.68 3.69
C ILE A 358 -24.01 7.55 4.81
N ARG A 359 -25.17 8.21 4.67
CA ARG A 359 -26.27 8.11 5.66
C ARG A 359 -26.90 6.71 5.69
N GLU A 360 -26.99 6.03 4.55
CA GLU A 360 -27.39 4.62 4.49
C GLU A 360 -26.43 3.72 5.25
N ALA A 361 -25.12 3.87 5.06
CA ALA A 361 -24.10 3.13 5.80
C ALA A 361 -24.19 3.39 7.31
N ALA A 362 -24.59 4.60 7.71
CA ALA A 362 -24.77 4.98 9.13
C ALA A 362 -25.92 4.24 9.83
N ASN A 363 -26.78 3.50 9.10
CA ASN A 363 -27.76 2.60 9.71
C ASN A 363 -27.13 1.31 10.27
N TYR A 364 -25.89 0.99 9.88
CA TYR A 364 -25.20 -0.25 10.24
C TYR A 364 -24.00 -0.03 11.16
N ILE A 365 -23.39 1.15 11.10
CA ILE A 365 -22.26 1.57 11.94
C ILE A 365 -22.37 3.06 12.20
N SER A 366 -21.98 3.51 13.40
CA SER A 366 -22.11 4.90 13.82
C SER A 366 -21.38 5.88 12.87
N LEU A 367 -21.99 7.03 12.55
CA LEU A 367 -21.47 8.02 11.59
C LEU A 367 -20.10 8.55 11.97
N ASP A 368 -19.78 8.66 13.26
CA ASP A 368 -18.46 9.09 13.75
C ASP A 368 -17.33 8.09 13.46
N ARG A 369 -17.68 6.85 13.13
CA ARG A 369 -16.74 5.81 12.66
C ARG A 369 -16.64 5.74 11.13
N LEU A 370 -17.40 6.56 10.38
CA LEU A 370 -17.39 6.60 8.92
C LEU A 370 -16.50 7.74 8.41
N TYR A 371 -15.85 7.48 7.29
CA TYR A 371 -14.91 8.35 6.59
C TYR A 371 -15.13 8.17 5.09
N LEU A 372 -14.55 9.01 4.26
CA LEU A 372 -14.73 8.98 2.80
C LEU A 372 -13.41 8.94 2.05
N SER A 373 -13.35 8.14 0.99
CA SER A 373 -12.24 8.11 0.02
C SER A 373 -12.71 7.71 -1.37
N PRO A 374 -11.87 7.81 -2.40
CA PRO A 374 -12.02 7.02 -3.61
C PRO A 374 -11.98 5.52 -3.29
N GLN A 375 -12.61 4.70 -4.17
CA GLN A 375 -12.74 3.26 -3.95
C GLN A 375 -11.40 2.50 -4.02
N CYS A 376 -10.39 3.08 -4.68
CA CYS A 376 -9.02 2.56 -4.81
C CYS A 376 -8.08 3.73 -5.13
N GLY A 377 -6.79 3.45 -5.39
CA GLY A 377 -5.89 4.40 -6.01
C GLY A 377 -6.24 4.67 -7.49
N PHE A 378 -5.61 5.67 -8.09
CA PHE A 378 -5.82 6.03 -9.50
C PHE A 378 -4.91 5.26 -10.44
N ALA A 379 -3.85 4.63 -9.95
CA ALA A 379 -2.89 3.88 -10.75
C ALA A 379 -2.19 2.79 -9.95
N SER A 380 -2.86 1.67 -9.73
CA SER A 380 -2.31 0.51 -9.04
C SER A 380 -1.15 -0.16 -9.82
N CYS A 381 -1.11 0.03 -11.14
CA CYS A 381 0.03 -0.28 -11.99
C CYS A 381 0.44 0.98 -12.75
N GLU A 382 1.65 0.99 -13.30
CA GLU A 382 2.22 2.15 -13.98
C GLU A 382 1.35 2.71 -15.12
N ILE A 383 0.62 1.82 -15.82
CA ILE A 383 -0.29 2.21 -16.91
C ILE A 383 -1.33 3.23 -16.42
N GLY A 384 -1.83 3.08 -15.17
CA GLY A 384 -2.86 3.92 -14.59
C GLY A 384 -4.26 3.69 -15.13
N ASN A 385 -5.25 4.30 -14.51
CA ASN A 385 -6.63 4.31 -14.97
C ASN A 385 -6.84 5.35 -16.10
N LYS A 386 -7.94 5.21 -16.82
CA LYS A 386 -8.28 6.02 -18.01
C LYS A 386 -8.90 7.36 -17.61
N LEU A 387 -8.16 8.12 -16.81
CA LEU A 387 -8.47 9.48 -16.37
C LEU A 387 -7.29 10.39 -16.65
N THR A 388 -7.57 11.68 -16.75
CA THR A 388 -6.53 12.72 -16.73
C THR A 388 -6.16 13.08 -15.30
N GLU A 389 -5.05 13.81 -15.13
CA GLU A 389 -4.66 14.34 -13.82
C GLU A 389 -5.70 15.33 -13.27
N GLU A 390 -6.27 16.18 -14.13
CA GLU A 390 -7.32 17.13 -13.76
C GLU A 390 -8.57 16.42 -13.23
N GLU A 391 -9.00 15.35 -13.88
CA GLU A 391 -10.15 14.54 -13.45
C GLU A 391 -9.86 13.83 -12.13
N GLN A 392 -8.64 13.32 -11.92
CA GLN A 392 -8.18 12.77 -10.64
C GLN A 392 -8.33 13.79 -9.51
N TRP A 393 -7.83 15.03 -9.71
CA TRP A 393 -7.91 16.08 -8.70
C TRP A 393 -9.34 16.59 -8.49
N ALA A 394 -10.18 16.61 -9.53
CA ALA A 394 -11.60 16.94 -9.40
C ALA A 394 -12.35 15.93 -8.52
N LYS A 395 -12.07 14.64 -8.65
CA LYS A 395 -12.63 13.60 -7.77
C LYS A 395 -12.17 13.74 -6.32
N LEU A 396 -10.91 14.04 -6.09
CA LEU A 396 -10.39 14.29 -4.75
C LEU A 396 -10.98 15.57 -4.13
N ALA A 397 -11.21 16.63 -4.92
CA ALA A 397 -11.91 17.81 -4.46
C ALA A 397 -13.36 17.49 -4.05
N LEU A 398 -14.07 16.65 -4.81
CA LEU A 398 -15.42 16.20 -4.48
C LEU A 398 -15.44 15.37 -3.18
N VAL A 399 -14.47 14.47 -2.97
CA VAL A 399 -14.33 13.72 -1.71
C VAL A 399 -14.24 14.66 -0.51
N LYS A 400 -13.37 15.68 -0.60
CA LYS A 400 -13.20 16.67 0.45
C LYS A 400 -14.46 17.47 0.69
N GLU A 401 -15.08 18.00 -0.37
CA GLU A 401 -16.33 18.80 -0.28
C GLU A 401 -17.44 18.03 0.43
N ILE A 402 -17.65 16.76 0.06
CA ILE A 402 -18.65 15.89 0.68
C ILE A 402 -18.32 15.64 2.16
N ALA A 403 -17.06 15.37 2.47
CA ALA A 403 -16.66 15.10 3.84
C ALA A 403 -16.82 16.32 4.75
N GLU A 404 -16.47 17.51 4.26
CA GLU A 404 -16.68 18.79 4.98
C GLU A 404 -18.18 19.06 5.21
N GLU A 405 -19.07 18.69 4.29
CA GLU A 405 -20.51 18.84 4.49
C GLU A 405 -21.10 17.83 5.49
N VAL A 406 -20.59 16.60 5.51
CA VAL A 406 -21.15 15.53 6.34
C VAL A 406 -20.65 15.61 7.78
N TRP A 407 -19.39 16.00 8.01
CA TRP A 407 -18.72 15.93 9.31
C TRP A 407 -18.13 17.27 9.79
N GLY A 408 -18.17 18.33 8.97
CA GLY A 408 -17.59 19.66 9.25
C GLY A 408 -18.37 20.55 10.21
#